data_0dd2059d463ae9b3e97f4132aeaa86ef
#
_entry.id   0dd2059d463ae9b3e97f4132aeaa86ef
#
_cell.length_a   1.000
_cell.length_b   1.000
_cell.length_c   1.000
_cell.angle_alpha   90.00
_cell.angle_beta   90.00
_cell.angle_gamma   90.00
#
_symmetry.space_group_name_H-M   'P 1'
#
loop_
_entity.id
_entity.type
_entity.pdbx_description
1 polymer ?
#
loop_
_entity_poly.entity_id
_entity_poly.type
_entity_poly.pdbx_seq_one_letter_code
_entity_poly.pdbx_strand_id
1 'polypeptide(L)' 'MRQTLTMPKLGDSVSEVVILEWHVAPGDAVAVGDPLVSVETDKIDTDVPATVAGTVVELLVEPQDEVATGAPFIVVEA' A
#
# COMPACT_ATOMS: atom_id res chain seq x y z
N MET A 1 -8.69 -11.67 11.86
CA MET A 1 -7.34 -11.36 12.38
C MET A 1 -6.77 -10.18 11.59
N ARG A 2 -6.28 -9.18 12.28
CA ARG A 2 -5.71 -7.99 11.63
C ARG A 2 -4.30 -8.26 11.15
N GLN A 3 -3.99 -7.77 9.97
CA GLN A 3 -2.66 -7.87 9.39
C GLN A 3 -2.22 -6.47 8.96
N THR A 4 -1.00 -6.12 9.34
CA THR A 4 -0.38 -4.87 8.88
C THR A 4 0.48 -5.22 7.68
N LEU A 5 0.16 -4.62 6.54
CA LEU A 5 0.93 -4.84 5.32
C LEU A 5 2.06 -3.83 5.24
N THR A 6 3.20 -4.29 4.77
CA THR A 6 4.38 -3.45 4.61
C THR A 6 4.60 -3.13 3.13
N MET A 7 5.24 -2.00 2.86
CA MET A 7 5.52 -1.56 1.50
C MET A 7 6.46 -2.56 0.83
N PRO A 8 6.06 -3.19 -0.29
CA PRO A 8 6.91 -4.14 -0.97
C PRO A 8 8.05 -3.44 -1.71
N LYS A 9 9.09 -4.19 -2.00
CA LYS A 9 10.19 -3.69 -2.82
C LYS A 9 9.72 -3.65 -4.29
N LEU A 10 9.64 -2.46 -4.85
CA LEU A 10 9.11 -2.24 -6.20
C LEU A 10 10.18 -2.18 -7.28
N GLY A 11 11.44 -2.39 -6.93
CA GLY A 11 12.56 -2.43 -7.84
C GLY A 11 13.85 -2.63 -7.07
N ASP A 12 14.91 -3.06 -7.76
CA ASP A 12 16.17 -3.42 -7.11
C ASP A 12 16.81 -2.27 -6.35
N SER A 13 16.62 -1.05 -6.83
CA SER A 13 17.22 0.15 -6.22
C SER A 13 16.19 1.06 -5.55
N VAL A 14 14.95 0.61 -5.43
CA VAL A 14 13.88 1.43 -4.81
C VAL A 14 13.89 1.21 -3.31
N SER A 15 14.27 2.23 -2.56
CA SER A 15 14.30 2.17 -1.09
C SER A 15 13.12 2.90 -0.46
N GLU A 16 12.47 3.80 -1.19
CA GLU A 16 11.30 4.52 -0.72
C GLU A 16 10.44 4.96 -1.89
N VAL A 17 9.17 5.21 -1.61
CA VAL A 17 8.19 5.63 -2.61
C VAL A 17 7.38 6.79 -2.05
N VAL A 18 6.75 7.57 -2.94
CA VAL A 18 5.83 8.64 -2.55
C VAL A 18 4.40 8.16 -2.83
N ILE A 19 3.53 8.32 -1.85
CA ILE A 19 2.11 7.97 -2.00
C ILE A 19 1.45 9.01 -2.90
N LEU A 20 0.83 8.55 -3.99
CA LEU A 20 0.13 9.43 -4.91
C LEU A 20 -1.37 9.46 -4.63
N GLU A 21 -2.01 8.30 -4.62
CA GLU A 21 -3.46 8.20 -4.50
C GLU A 21 -3.87 6.87 -3.88
N TRP A 22 -4.78 6.90 -2.92
CA TRP A 22 -5.39 5.71 -2.37
C TRP A 22 -6.57 5.27 -3.23
N HIS A 23 -6.67 3.98 -3.50
CA HIS A 23 -7.78 3.38 -4.24
C HIS A 23 -8.82 2.77 -3.31
N VAL A 24 -8.53 2.71 -2.02
CA VAL A 24 -9.42 2.11 -1.01
C VAL A 24 -9.50 3.03 0.20
N ALA A 25 -10.54 2.83 1.00
CA ALA A 25 -10.77 3.57 2.23
C ALA A 25 -11.08 2.58 3.36
N PRO A 26 -10.96 2.99 4.63
CA PRO A 26 -11.38 2.13 5.75
C PRO A 26 -12.82 1.67 5.55
N GLY A 27 -13.05 0.38 5.73
CA GLY A 27 -14.35 -0.26 5.51
C GLY A 27 -14.49 -0.93 4.17
N ASP A 28 -13.60 -0.69 3.21
CA ASP A 28 -13.67 -1.32 1.89
C ASP A 28 -13.19 -2.77 1.98
N ALA A 29 -13.86 -3.64 1.20
CA ALA A 29 -13.42 -5.02 1.03
C ALA A 29 -12.40 -5.07 -0.10
N VAL A 30 -11.34 -5.85 0.07
CA VAL A 30 -10.31 -6.05 -0.93
C VAL A 30 -10.05 -7.54 -1.13
N ALA A 31 -9.63 -7.89 -2.34
CA ALA A 31 -9.19 -9.23 -2.68
C ALA A 31 -7.72 -9.20 -3.08
N VAL A 32 -7.07 -10.35 -3.03
CA VAL A 32 -5.68 -10.48 -3.48
C VAL A 32 -5.56 -9.98 -4.92
N GLY A 33 -4.62 -9.07 -5.16
CA GLY A 33 -4.40 -8.49 -6.47
C GLY A 33 -5.10 -7.17 -6.71
N ASP A 34 -6.05 -6.77 -5.85
CA ASP A 34 -6.71 -5.48 -6.01
C ASP A 34 -5.74 -4.34 -5.75
N PRO A 35 -5.76 -3.27 -6.55
CA PRO A 35 -4.87 -2.13 -6.29
C PRO A 35 -5.30 -1.43 -5.01
N LEU A 36 -4.34 -1.18 -4.13
CA LEU A 36 -4.58 -0.48 -2.86
C LEU A 36 -4.24 0.99 -2.97
N VAL A 37 -3.08 1.29 -3.54
CA VAL A 37 -2.54 2.64 -3.57
C VAL A 37 -1.62 2.79 -4.77
N SER A 38 -1.67 3.97 -5.39
CA SER A 38 -0.70 4.35 -6.42
C SER A 38 0.48 5.04 -5.76
N VAL A 39 1.67 4.67 -6.15
CA VAL A 39 2.90 5.23 -5.62
C VAL A 39 3.83 5.63 -6.75
N GLU A 40 4.69 6.61 -6.46
CA GLU A 40 5.72 7.08 -7.39
C GLU A 40 7.08 6.62 -6.92
N THR A 41 7.85 6.05 -7.85
CA THR A 41 9.26 5.73 -7.63
C THR A 41 10.11 6.67 -8.47
N ASP A 42 11.44 6.56 -8.39
CA ASP A 42 12.34 7.40 -9.17
C ASP A 42 12.09 7.34 -10.67
N LYS A 43 11.56 6.23 -11.16
CA LYS A 43 11.46 5.98 -12.61
C LYS A 43 10.04 5.82 -13.11
N ILE A 44 9.13 5.29 -12.30
CA ILE A 44 7.77 4.96 -12.74
C ILE A 44 6.76 5.18 -11.61
N ASP A 45 5.51 5.35 -12.02
CA ASP A 45 4.37 5.27 -11.13
C ASP A 45 3.82 3.85 -11.22
N THR A 46 3.43 3.27 -10.10
CA THR A 46 2.89 1.92 -10.08
C THR A 46 1.86 1.79 -8.97
N ASP A 47 1.05 0.73 -9.04
CA ASP A 47 0.08 0.42 -8.01
C ASP A 47 0.63 -0.68 -7.11
N VAL A 48 0.33 -0.59 -5.82
CA VAL A 48 0.66 -1.63 -4.85
C VAL A 48 -0.57 -2.49 -4.66
N PRO A 49 -0.53 -3.77 -5.02
CA PRO A 49 -1.70 -4.66 -4.91
C PRO A 49 -1.83 -5.23 -3.51
N ALA A 50 -3.05 -5.64 -3.17
CA ALA A 50 -3.30 -6.36 -1.93
C ALA A 50 -2.67 -7.75 -2.01
N THR A 51 -2.01 -8.16 -0.94
CA THR A 51 -1.44 -9.50 -0.82
C THR A 51 -2.33 -10.44 -0.02
N VAL A 52 -3.38 -9.90 0.60
CA VAL A 52 -4.38 -10.66 1.36
C VAL A 52 -5.76 -10.12 1.04
N ALA A 53 -6.77 -10.97 1.19
CA ALA A 53 -8.16 -10.55 1.09
C ALA A 53 -8.69 -10.18 2.48
N GLY A 54 -9.56 -9.20 2.56
CA GLY A 54 -10.14 -8.78 3.83
C GLY A 54 -10.79 -7.41 3.72
N THR A 55 -10.96 -6.77 4.88
CA THR A 55 -11.56 -5.43 4.97
C THR A 55 -10.50 -4.45 5.46
N VAL A 56 -10.39 -3.32 4.80
CA VAL A 56 -9.45 -2.26 5.19
C VAL A 56 -9.89 -1.70 6.54
N VAL A 57 -8.97 -1.67 7.51
CA VAL A 57 -9.21 -1.14 8.85
C VAL A 57 -8.70 0.29 8.95
N GLU A 58 -7.49 0.52 8.49
CA GLU A 58 -6.83 1.80 8.66
C GLU A 58 -5.78 2.02 7.59
N LEU A 59 -5.66 3.27 7.11
CA LEU A 59 -4.58 3.71 6.24
C LEU A 59 -3.56 4.40 7.12
N LEU A 60 -2.31 3.92 7.09
CA LEU A 60 -1.26 4.40 7.99
C LEU A 60 -0.45 5.56 7.40
N VAL A 61 -0.63 5.84 6.12
CA VAL A 61 0.07 6.91 5.41
C VAL A 61 -0.91 7.68 4.55
N GLU A 62 -0.54 8.89 4.17
CA GLU A 62 -1.39 9.81 3.41
C GLU A 62 -0.78 10.14 2.05
N PRO A 63 -1.58 10.68 1.10
CA PRO A 63 -1.01 11.19 -0.15
C PRO A 63 0.11 12.19 0.13
N GLN A 64 1.15 12.13 -0.68
CA GLN A 64 2.38 12.93 -0.58
C GLN A 64 3.37 12.45 0.48
N ASP A 65 3.02 11.45 1.29
CA ASP A 65 3.96 10.89 2.25
C ASP A 65 5.02 10.05 1.55
N GLU A 66 6.24 10.10 2.06
CA GLU A 66 7.30 9.20 1.64
C GLU A 66 7.26 7.96 2.54
N VAL A 67 7.30 6.78 1.92
CA VAL A 67 7.22 5.50 2.64
C VAL A 67 8.41 4.64 2.25
N ALA A 68 9.16 4.22 3.24
CA ALA A 68 10.30 3.33 3.00
C ALA A 68 9.83 1.91 2.69
N THR A 69 10.60 1.20 1.86
CA THR A 69 10.37 -0.22 1.63
C THR A 69 10.43 -0.96 2.96
N GLY A 70 9.41 -1.78 3.22
CA GLY A 70 9.29 -2.51 4.48
C GLY A 70 8.54 -1.76 5.58
N ALA A 71 8.21 -0.49 5.37
CA ALA A 71 7.43 0.26 6.35
C ALA A 71 5.95 -0.11 6.26
N PRO A 72 5.23 -0.12 7.39
CA PRO A 72 3.78 -0.41 7.37
C PRO A 72 3.01 0.72 6.69
N PHE A 73 1.99 0.36 5.89
CA PHE A 73 1.20 1.37 5.18
C PHE A 73 -0.31 1.16 5.27
N ILE A 74 -0.77 -0.04 5.59
CA ILE A 74 -2.20 -0.34 5.68
C ILE A 74 -2.45 -1.47 6.67
N VAL A 75 -3.60 -1.43 7.34
CA VAL A 75 -4.07 -2.51 8.21
C VAL A 75 -5.32 -3.12 7.59
N VAL A 76 -5.34 -4.43 7.45
CA VAL A 76 -6.44 -5.20 6.85
C VAL A 76 -6.90 -6.25 7.83
N GLU A 77 -8.22 -6.38 7.97
CA GLU A 77 -8.84 -7.46 8.76
C GLU A 77 -9.23 -8.60 7.83
N ALA A 78 -8.53 -9.69 7.99
CA ALA A 78 -8.77 -10.88 7.16
C ALA A 78 -9.81 -11.82 7.82
#